data_5abcfc6859b7b4432bd3476d2f50ccc7
#
_entry.id   5abcfc6859b7b4432bd3476d2f50ccc7
#
_cell.length_a   1.000
_cell.length_b   1.000
_cell.length_c   1.000
_cell.angle_alpha   90.00
_cell.angle_beta   90.00
_cell.angle_gamma   90.00
#
_symmetry.space_group_name_H-M   'P 1'
#
loop_
_entity.id
_entity.type
_entity.pdbx_description
1 polymer ?
#
loop_
_entity_poly.entity_id
_entity_poly.type
_entity_poly.pdbx_seq_one_letter_code
_entity_poly.pdbx_strand_id
1 'polypeptide(L)'
;MTIAIFVFSLLGAMAIGIPIAFSLLICGVALMWHLNMFDAQILAQNLLEGANSFPLLAVPFFMLAGEIMNAGGLSRRIVNFAMACVGHIKGGLGYVTIMAAVIMAALSGSAVADAAALASLLLPMMVAAGHDRGRSAGLIASAGIIAPVIPPSIGFVIFGVAGNVSISKLFLAGIVPGIMLGASLWLTWWWLARREVVQVPPRKSMAEVMVAMREATWALVLPLIVVFGLKFGVFTPTEAAVVAAVYALLISTFIYRELTLKDLFPLFVSSAKTSAIVMFLVAAAMVSAWLITVANLPGELIALLQPLLDSPRLLMLTIMVITMVVGTALDMTPTILLLTPVLMPVVKAAGIDPVYFGVLFIINNAIGLITPPVGTVLNAVAGVGKISIDEVTRGVLPFMVAQFTIMFAMVAFPALVMVPARWFY
;
A
#
# COMPACT_ATOMS: atom_id res chain seq x y z
N MET A 1 -24.40 18.30 -13.59
CA MET A 1 -24.37 17.51 -14.86
C MET A 1 -22.96 16.96 -15.12
N THR A 2 -21.93 17.74 -14.92
CA THR A 2 -20.52 17.38 -15.13
C THR A 2 -20.07 16.18 -14.30
N ILE A 3 -20.40 16.13 -12.99
CA ILE A 3 -20.12 14.97 -12.12
C ILE A 3 -20.77 13.69 -12.68
N ALA A 4 -22.00 13.77 -13.17
CA ALA A 4 -22.68 12.61 -13.72
C ALA A 4 -21.98 12.08 -14.98
N ILE A 5 -21.55 12.95 -15.89
CA ILE A 5 -20.81 12.57 -17.10
C ILE A 5 -19.47 11.91 -16.70
N PHE A 6 -18.75 12.50 -15.75
CA PHE A 6 -17.50 11.93 -15.23
C PHE A 6 -17.72 10.50 -14.68
N VAL A 7 -18.68 10.33 -13.77
CA VAL A 7 -18.94 9.06 -13.11
C VAL A 7 -19.48 8.01 -14.11
N PHE A 8 -20.46 8.37 -14.93
CA PHE A 8 -21.07 7.41 -15.87
C PHE A 8 -20.15 7.02 -17.02
N SER A 9 -19.32 7.93 -17.55
CA SER A 9 -18.34 7.57 -18.58
C SER A 9 -17.26 6.67 -18.04
N LEU A 10 -16.76 6.94 -16.82
CA LEU A 10 -15.75 6.12 -16.17
C LEU A 10 -16.28 4.72 -15.83
N LEU A 11 -17.39 4.66 -15.07
CA LEU A 11 -17.97 3.39 -14.65
C LEU A 11 -18.52 2.59 -15.84
N GLY A 12 -19.09 3.27 -16.85
CA GLY A 12 -19.56 2.63 -18.07
C GLY A 12 -18.42 1.98 -18.86
N ALA A 13 -17.29 2.68 -19.03
CA ALA A 13 -16.11 2.12 -19.69
C ALA A 13 -15.55 0.91 -18.90
N MET A 14 -15.49 1.01 -17.57
CA MET A 14 -15.05 -0.09 -16.72
C MET A 14 -16.02 -1.29 -16.77
N ALA A 15 -17.32 -1.06 -16.79
CA ALA A 15 -18.35 -2.11 -16.82
C ALA A 15 -18.28 -2.98 -18.08
N ILE A 16 -17.83 -2.42 -19.21
CA ILE A 16 -17.60 -3.16 -20.46
C ILE A 16 -16.20 -3.78 -20.54
N GLY A 17 -15.42 -3.73 -19.44
CA GLY A 17 -14.12 -4.38 -19.34
C GLY A 17 -12.92 -3.59 -19.88
N ILE A 18 -13.07 -2.29 -20.12
CA ILE A 18 -11.94 -1.44 -20.54
C ILE A 18 -10.98 -1.25 -19.36
N PRO A 19 -9.66 -1.45 -19.54
CA PRO A 19 -8.68 -1.19 -18.47
C PRO A 19 -8.77 0.26 -17.95
N ILE A 20 -8.56 0.43 -16.64
CA ILE A 20 -8.81 1.69 -15.91
C ILE A 20 -8.09 2.89 -16.54
N ALA A 21 -6.84 2.72 -17.00
CA ALA A 21 -6.10 3.81 -17.64
C ALA A 21 -6.81 4.35 -18.90
N PHE A 22 -7.32 3.45 -19.75
CA PHE A 22 -8.09 3.84 -20.92
C PHE A 22 -9.48 4.39 -20.54
N SER A 23 -10.11 3.85 -19.50
CA SER A 23 -11.37 4.38 -18.96
C SER A 23 -11.22 5.82 -18.49
N LEU A 24 -10.09 6.17 -17.86
CA LEU A 24 -9.75 7.55 -17.48
C LEU A 24 -9.57 8.47 -18.69
N LEU A 25 -8.92 8.00 -19.76
CA LEU A 25 -8.79 8.77 -21.00
C LEU A 25 -10.14 8.98 -21.68
N ILE A 26 -10.98 7.95 -21.74
CA ILE A 26 -12.37 8.06 -22.29
C ILE A 26 -13.18 9.06 -21.47
N CYS A 27 -13.09 8.99 -20.15
CA CYS A 27 -13.74 9.95 -19.27
C CYS A 27 -13.22 11.38 -19.52
N GLY A 28 -11.92 11.55 -19.72
CA GLY A 28 -11.30 12.81 -20.10
C GLY A 28 -11.88 13.33 -21.43
N VAL A 29 -11.91 12.51 -22.47
CA VAL A 29 -12.47 12.88 -23.77
C VAL A 29 -13.97 13.25 -23.65
N ALA A 30 -14.76 12.48 -22.89
CA ALA A 30 -16.17 12.77 -22.66
C ALA A 30 -16.40 14.13 -21.97
N LEU A 31 -15.57 14.46 -20.99
CA LEU A 31 -15.63 15.78 -20.33
C LEU A 31 -15.21 16.91 -21.27
N MET A 32 -14.14 16.76 -22.05
CA MET A 32 -13.72 17.76 -23.04
C MET A 32 -14.80 18.01 -24.07
N TRP A 33 -15.48 16.95 -24.53
CA TRP A 33 -16.59 17.05 -25.47
C TRP A 33 -17.78 17.80 -24.87
N HIS A 34 -18.13 17.47 -23.64
CA HIS A 34 -19.21 18.13 -22.91
C HIS A 34 -18.97 19.63 -22.70
N LEU A 35 -17.72 19.99 -22.42
CA LEU A 35 -17.30 21.38 -22.20
C LEU A 35 -17.06 22.16 -23.50
N ASN A 36 -17.27 21.54 -24.67
CA ASN A 36 -16.99 22.11 -26.01
C ASN A 36 -15.54 22.59 -26.16
N MET A 37 -14.59 21.90 -25.53
CA MET A 37 -13.17 22.23 -25.54
C MET A 37 -12.28 21.06 -25.97
N PHE A 38 -12.80 20.19 -26.85
CA PHE A 38 -12.04 19.04 -27.32
C PHE A 38 -10.81 19.49 -28.12
N ASP A 39 -9.63 19.16 -27.60
CA ASP A 39 -8.34 19.41 -28.23
C ASP A 39 -7.43 18.22 -27.95
N ALA A 40 -7.07 17.50 -29.00
CA ALA A 40 -6.20 16.34 -28.92
C ALA A 40 -4.77 16.71 -28.48
N GLN A 41 -4.32 17.93 -28.77
CA GLN A 41 -2.99 18.41 -28.35
C GLN A 41 -2.93 18.62 -26.84
N ILE A 42 -3.97 19.21 -26.23
CA ILE A 42 -4.08 19.40 -24.80
C ILE A 42 -4.11 18.04 -24.08
N LEU A 43 -4.87 17.09 -24.64
CA LEU A 43 -4.95 15.74 -24.09
C LEU A 43 -3.57 15.06 -24.11
N ALA A 44 -2.86 15.09 -25.25
CA ALA A 44 -1.53 14.52 -25.39
C ALA A 44 -0.50 15.20 -24.49
N GLN A 45 -0.56 16.52 -24.34
CA GLN A 45 0.32 17.29 -23.49
C GLN A 45 0.14 16.93 -22.01
N ASN A 46 -1.10 16.89 -21.49
CA ASN A 46 -1.36 16.48 -20.11
C ASN A 46 -0.94 15.02 -19.85
N LEU A 47 -1.09 14.13 -20.83
CA LEU A 47 -0.63 12.75 -20.73
C LEU A 47 0.90 12.68 -20.58
N LEU A 48 1.63 13.43 -21.40
CA LEU A 48 3.10 13.48 -21.34
C LEU A 48 3.60 14.13 -20.05
N GLU A 49 3.01 15.24 -19.64
CA GLU A 49 3.35 15.93 -18.38
C GLU A 49 3.07 15.04 -17.16
N GLY A 50 1.98 14.29 -17.19
CA GLY A 50 1.65 13.32 -16.15
C GLY A 50 2.69 12.22 -15.97
N ALA A 51 3.29 11.76 -17.05
CA ALA A 51 4.38 10.79 -17.02
C ALA A 51 5.74 11.41 -16.66
N ASN A 52 5.93 12.68 -16.97
CA ASN A 52 7.21 13.39 -16.83
C ASN A 52 7.35 14.09 -15.47
N SER A 53 7.23 13.33 -14.39
CA SER A 53 7.37 13.84 -13.02
C SER A 53 8.57 13.16 -12.32
N PHE A 54 9.57 13.96 -11.91
CA PHE A 54 10.76 13.42 -11.25
C PHE A 54 10.45 12.58 -9.99
N PRO A 55 9.53 12.98 -9.08
CA PRO A 55 9.20 12.17 -7.93
C PRO A 55 8.57 10.81 -8.28
N LEU A 56 7.90 10.68 -9.43
CA LEU A 56 7.33 9.41 -9.88
C LEU A 56 8.39 8.37 -10.25
N LEU A 57 9.62 8.77 -10.55
CA LEU A 57 10.73 7.83 -10.78
C LEU A 57 11.01 6.97 -9.54
N ALA A 58 10.60 7.39 -8.34
CA ALA A 58 10.69 6.55 -7.16
C ALA A 58 9.88 5.24 -7.31
N VAL A 59 8.76 5.25 -8.03
CA VAL A 59 7.88 4.08 -8.19
C VAL A 59 8.61 2.92 -8.88
N PRO A 60 9.16 3.06 -10.11
CA PRO A 60 9.86 1.96 -10.77
C PRO A 60 11.06 1.45 -9.97
N PHE A 61 11.81 2.33 -9.28
CA PHE A 61 12.95 1.89 -8.50
C PHE A 61 12.55 1.14 -7.21
N PHE A 62 11.50 1.57 -6.49
CA PHE A 62 11.00 0.80 -5.35
C PHE A 62 10.39 -0.55 -5.79
N MET A 63 9.70 -0.60 -6.92
CA MET A 63 9.19 -1.85 -7.48
C MET A 63 10.33 -2.81 -7.82
N LEU A 64 11.36 -2.30 -8.50
CA LEU A 64 12.56 -3.08 -8.79
C LEU A 64 13.26 -3.57 -7.53
N ALA A 65 13.43 -2.71 -6.52
CA ALA A 65 13.99 -3.09 -5.24
C ALA A 65 13.21 -4.23 -4.59
N GLY A 66 11.88 -4.14 -4.56
CA GLY A 66 10.99 -5.16 -4.01
C GLY A 66 11.13 -6.52 -4.72
N GLU A 67 11.15 -6.52 -6.07
CA GLU A 67 11.33 -7.75 -6.86
C GLU A 67 12.72 -8.37 -6.61
N ILE A 68 13.78 -7.56 -6.62
CA ILE A 68 15.15 -8.02 -6.34
C ILE A 68 15.25 -8.62 -4.92
N MET A 69 14.63 -7.99 -3.94
CA MET A 69 14.65 -8.47 -2.55
C MET A 69 13.92 -9.80 -2.38
N ASN A 70 12.78 -9.95 -3.03
CA ASN A 70 12.03 -11.21 -2.99
C ASN A 70 12.80 -12.33 -3.67
N ALA A 71 13.31 -12.12 -4.88
CA ALA A 71 14.08 -13.11 -5.62
C ALA A 71 15.46 -13.37 -4.97
N GLY A 72 16.07 -12.35 -4.36
CA GLY A 72 17.37 -12.42 -3.68
C GLY A 72 17.32 -13.02 -2.26
N GLY A 73 16.16 -13.54 -1.82
CA GLY A 73 16.03 -14.27 -0.57
C GLY A 73 16.04 -13.42 0.71
N LEU A 74 15.91 -12.08 0.59
CA LEU A 74 15.82 -11.20 1.76
C LEU A 74 14.56 -11.51 2.58
N SER A 75 13.40 -11.66 1.90
CA SER A 75 12.11 -11.97 2.53
C SER A 75 12.18 -13.27 3.35
N ARG A 76 12.82 -14.31 2.82
CA ARG A 76 12.99 -15.59 3.53
C ARG A 76 13.83 -15.44 4.81
N ARG A 77 14.88 -14.62 4.78
CA ARG A 77 15.73 -14.37 5.97
C ARG A 77 14.99 -13.60 7.04
N ILE A 78 14.13 -12.66 6.66
CA ILE A 78 13.27 -11.94 7.60
C ILE A 78 12.29 -12.90 8.27
N VAL A 79 11.65 -13.80 7.51
CA VAL A 79 10.74 -14.82 8.06
C VAL A 79 11.50 -15.75 9.02
N ASN A 80 12.71 -16.20 8.66
CA ASN A 80 13.54 -17.05 9.53
C ASN A 80 13.93 -16.33 10.82
N PHE A 81 14.27 -15.05 10.76
CA PHE A 81 14.55 -14.23 11.93
C PHE A 81 13.29 -14.08 12.82
N ALA A 82 12.14 -13.73 12.25
CA ALA A 82 10.88 -13.65 12.97
C ALA A 82 10.51 -15.01 13.62
N MET A 83 10.73 -16.11 12.89
CA MET A 83 10.54 -17.47 13.40
C MET A 83 11.45 -17.77 14.61
N ALA A 84 12.69 -17.34 14.56
CA ALA A 84 13.63 -17.54 15.67
C ALA A 84 13.22 -16.73 16.92
N CYS A 85 12.65 -15.53 16.73
CA CYS A 85 12.23 -14.65 17.82
C CYS A 85 10.92 -15.08 18.48
N VAL A 86 9.87 -15.35 17.71
CA VAL A 86 8.50 -15.50 18.23
C VAL A 86 7.82 -16.82 17.85
N GLY A 87 8.46 -17.69 17.04
CA GLY A 87 7.87 -18.93 16.55
C GLY A 87 7.50 -19.93 17.64
N HIS A 88 8.18 -19.88 18.79
CA HIS A 88 8.01 -20.78 19.94
C HIS A 88 6.81 -20.42 20.85
N ILE A 89 6.10 -19.34 20.59
CA ILE A 89 4.93 -18.90 21.37
C ILE A 89 3.68 -19.66 20.87
N LYS A 90 2.69 -19.90 21.71
CA LYS A 90 1.41 -20.48 21.26
C LYS A 90 0.78 -19.59 20.16
N GLY A 91 0.50 -20.18 19.00
CA GLY A 91 0.12 -19.41 17.80
C GLY A 91 1.28 -18.67 17.15
N GLY A 92 2.51 -19.08 17.42
CA GLY A 92 3.76 -18.41 17.04
C GLY A 92 3.86 -18.05 15.56
N LEU A 93 3.36 -18.92 14.67
CA LEU A 93 3.38 -18.68 13.22
C LEU A 93 2.57 -17.43 12.80
N GLY A 94 1.48 -17.12 13.50
CA GLY A 94 0.76 -15.88 13.24
C GLY A 94 1.54 -14.64 13.69
N TYR A 95 2.22 -14.70 14.81
CA TYR A 95 3.12 -13.60 15.24
C TYR A 95 4.32 -13.44 14.31
N VAL A 96 4.86 -14.56 13.80
CA VAL A 96 5.90 -14.54 12.75
C VAL A 96 5.36 -13.84 11.51
N THR A 97 4.15 -14.14 11.08
CA THR A 97 3.50 -13.48 9.94
C THR A 97 3.43 -11.97 10.13
N ILE A 98 2.94 -11.51 11.28
CA ILE A 98 2.80 -10.07 11.55
C ILE A 98 4.17 -9.39 11.63
N MET A 99 5.11 -9.98 12.36
CA MET A 99 6.46 -9.44 12.50
C MET A 99 7.18 -9.37 11.15
N ALA A 100 7.12 -10.45 10.38
CA ALA A 100 7.71 -10.48 9.04
C ALA A 100 7.06 -9.46 8.12
N ALA A 101 5.72 -9.32 8.14
CA ALA A 101 5.01 -8.34 7.33
C ALA A 101 5.40 -6.90 7.65
N VAL A 102 5.51 -6.54 8.94
CA VAL A 102 5.93 -5.19 9.37
C VAL A 102 7.34 -4.88 8.89
N ILE A 103 8.25 -5.85 8.95
CA ILE A 103 9.63 -5.66 8.48
C ILE A 103 9.68 -5.61 6.94
N MET A 104 8.97 -6.52 6.25
CA MET A 104 8.93 -6.57 4.78
C MET A 104 8.23 -5.34 4.20
N ALA A 105 7.23 -4.80 4.88
CA ALA A 105 6.56 -3.56 4.49
C ALA A 105 7.56 -2.42 4.27
N ALA A 106 8.57 -2.33 5.11
CA ALA A 106 9.63 -1.33 4.99
C ALA A 106 10.65 -1.62 3.85
N LEU A 107 10.38 -2.61 3.01
CA LEU A 107 11.25 -3.00 1.90
C LEU A 107 10.57 -2.86 0.53
N SER A 108 9.32 -3.33 0.39
CA SER A 108 8.66 -3.49 -0.91
C SER A 108 7.61 -2.40 -1.21
N GLY A 109 6.87 -1.94 -0.20
CA GLY A 109 5.76 -1.00 -0.35
C GLY A 109 4.56 -1.54 -1.16
N SER A 110 4.51 -2.85 -1.46
CA SER A 110 3.48 -3.50 -2.27
C SER A 110 2.68 -4.53 -1.46
N ALA A 111 1.41 -4.23 -1.17
CA ALA A 111 0.54 -5.13 -0.42
C ALA A 111 0.39 -6.52 -1.07
N VAL A 112 0.18 -6.54 -2.39
CA VAL A 112 -0.05 -7.80 -3.14
C VAL A 112 1.22 -8.66 -3.17
N ALA A 113 2.39 -8.05 -3.42
CA ALA A 113 3.66 -8.77 -3.48
C ALA A 113 4.03 -9.36 -2.11
N ASP A 114 3.90 -8.58 -1.03
CA ASP A 114 4.23 -9.02 0.32
C ASP A 114 3.27 -10.11 0.82
N ALA A 115 1.96 -9.92 0.59
CA ALA A 115 0.97 -10.94 0.95
C ALA A 115 1.20 -12.26 0.19
N ALA A 116 1.53 -12.20 -1.10
CA ALA A 116 1.84 -13.39 -1.90
C ALA A 116 3.12 -14.09 -1.41
N ALA A 117 4.17 -13.33 -1.11
CA ALA A 117 5.42 -13.87 -0.58
C ALA A 117 5.21 -14.54 0.79
N LEU A 118 4.52 -13.86 1.71
CA LEU A 118 4.18 -14.44 3.02
C LEU A 118 3.28 -15.66 2.91
N ALA A 119 2.28 -15.64 2.01
CA ALA A 119 1.40 -16.76 1.77
C ALA A 119 2.16 -17.98 1.27
N SER A 120 3.07 -17.81 0.33
CA SER A 120 3.87 -18.92 -0.21
C SER A 120 4.76 -19.60 0.84
N LEU A 121 5.28 -18.81 1.79
CA LEU A 121 6.18 -19.30 2.82
C LEU A 121 5.45 -19.82 4.07
N LEU A 122 4.52 -19.03 4.60
CA LEU A 122 3.95 -19.24 5.94
C LEU A 122 2.62 -20.00 5.93
N LEU A 123 1.78 -19.87 4.88
CA LEU A 123 0.49 -20.55 4.88
C LEU A 123 0.59 -22.06 4.94
N PRO A 124 1.47 -22.74 4.18
CA PRO A 124 1.66 -24.19 4.31
C PRO A 124 2.13 -24.59 5.71
N MET A 125 3.02 -23.81 6.33
CA MET A 125 3.53 -24.06 7.68
C MET A 125 2.43 -23.91 8.74
N MET A 126 1.59 -22.86 8.63
CA MET A 126 0.47 -22.63 9.56
C MET A 126 -0.55 -23.77 9.50
N VAL A 127 -0.91 -24.19 8.29
CA VAL A 127 -1.83 -25.32 8.09
C VAL A 127 -1.24 -26.61 8.63
N ALA A 128 0.03 -26.91 8.35
CA ALA A 128 0.72 -28.09 8.87
C ALA A 128 0.83 -28.10 10.42
N ALA A 129 0.92 -26.93 11.05
CA ALA A 129 0.93 -26.77 12.51
C ALA A 129 -0.47 -26.89 13.14
N GLY A 130 -1.54 -27.02 12.34
CA GLY A 130 -2.91 -27.18 12.80
C GLY A 130 -3.72 -25.90 12.92
N HIS A 131 -3.23 -24.78 12.38
CA HIS A 131 -4.03 -23.55 12.30
C HIS A 131 -5.15 -23.66 11.26
N ASP A 132 -6.26 -23.00 11.51
CA ASP A 132 -7.34 -22.86 10.54
C ASP A 132 -6.84 -22.20 9.26
N ARG A 133 -7.13 -22.82 8.10
CA ARG A 133 -6.59 -22.43 6.80
C ARG A 133 -7.10 -21.05 6.36
N GLY A 134 -8.40 -20.81 6.50
CA GLY A 134 -9.01 -19.53 6.12
C GLY A 134 -8.51 -18.39 6.99
N ARG A 135 -8.44 -18.62 8.32
CA ARG A 135 -7.94 -17.62 9.27
C ARG A 135 -6.46 -17.30 9.06
N SER A 136 -5.64 -18.31 8.77
CA SER A 136 -4.23 -18.12 8.44
C SER A 136 -4.06 -17.28 7.18
N ALA A 137 -4.82 -17.58 6.14
CA ALA A 137 -4.82 -16.80 4.90
C ALA A 137 -5.35 -15.37 5.12
N GLY A 138 -6.40 -15.21 5.92
CA GLY A 138 -6.95 -13.90 6.29
C GLY A 138 -5.95 -13.04 7.07
N LEU A 139 -5.21 -13.64 8.01
CA LEU A 139 -4.12 -12.95 8.72
C LEU A 139 -3.02 -12.50 7.76
N ILE A 140 -2.57 -13.37 6.86
CA ILE A 140 -1.52 -13.07 5.87
C ILE A 140 -1.98 -11.92 4.96
N ALA A 141 -3.21 -11.97 4.46
CA ALA A 141 -3.78 -10.90 3.65
C ALA A 141 -3.80 -9.56 4.41
N SER A 142 -4.29 -9.57 5.67
CA SER A 142 -4.33 -8.38 6.52
C SER A 142 -2.96 -7.86 6.92
N ALA A 143 -1.98 -8.73 7.07
CA ALA A 143 -0.61 -8.34 7.35
C ALA A 143 0.06 -7.70 6.11
N GLY A 144 -0.23 -8.21 4.91
CA GLY A 144 0.30 -7.66 3.66
C GLY A 144 -0.10 -6.21 3.40
N ILE A 145 -1.28 -5.78 3.82
CA ILE A 145 -1.73 -4.40 3.60
C ILE A 145 -1.03 -3.35 4.50
N ILE A 146 -0.13 -3.77 5.38
CA ILE A 146 0.76 -2.85 6.10
C ILE A 146 1.80 -2.25 5.16
N ALA A 147 2.19 -2.95 4.09
CA ALA A 147 3.21 -2.54 3.15
C ALA A 147 2.98 -1.16 2.51
N PRO A 148 1.78 -0.78 2.06
CA PRO A 148 1.54 0.57 1.55
C PRO A 148 1.60 1.70 2.58
N VAL A 149 1.69 1.38 3.88
CA VAL A 149 1.63 2.37 4.96
C VAL A 149 3.02 2.62 5.57
N ILE A 150 3.83 1.58 5.73
CA ILE A 150 5.22 1.73 6.22
C ILE A 150 6.14 2.14 5.06
N PRO A 151 7.00 3.16 5.23
CA PRO A 151 7.92 3.57 4.17
C PRO A 151 9.02 2.51 3.89
N PRO A 152 9.42 2.36 2.61
CA PRO A 152 8.95 3.09 1.45
C PRO A 152 7.59 2.60 0.93
N SER A 153 6.73 3.51 0.51
CA SER A 153 5.37 3.22 0.07
C SER A 153 5.09 3.82 -1.30
N ILE A 154 4.73 2.96 -2.26
CA ILE A 154 4.33 3.38 -3.60
C ILE A 154 3.06 4.25 -3.53
N GLY A 155 2.11 3.90 -2.66
CA GLY A 155 0.89 4.67 -2.45
C GLY A 155 1.15 6.11 -2.01
N PHE A 156 2.07 6.32 -1.08
CA PHE A 156 2.46 7.68 -0.65
C PHE A 156 3.17 8.47 -1.74
N VAL A 157 3.98 7.82 -2.60
CA VAL A 157 4.59 8.51 -3.76
C VAL A 157 3.51 9.02 -4.71
N ILE A 158 2.58 8.15 -5.10
CA ILE A 158 1.49 8.50 -6.02
C ILE A 158 0.58 9.58 -5.42
N PHE A 159 0.19 9.43 -4.15
CA PHE A 159 -0.62 10.43 -3.46
C PHE A 159 0.12 11.76 -3.32
N GLY A 160 1.40 11.74 -2.97
CA GLY A 160 2.21 12.94 -2.82
C GLY A 160 2.31 13.75 -4.11
N VAL A 161 2.46 13.06 -5.24
CA VAL A 161 2.48 13.71 -6.57
C VAL A 161 1.09 14.23 -6.94
N ALA A 162 0.05 13.40 -6.86
CA ALA A 162 -1.31 13.77 -7.24
C ALA A 162 -1.90 14.89 -6.35
N GLY A 163 -1.56 14.93 -5.06
CA GLY A 163 -2.05 15.89 -4.06
C GLY A 163 -1.14 17.10 -3.82
N ASN A 164 0.04 17.11 -4.48
CA ASN A 164 1.12 18.09 -4.21
C ASN A 164 1.46 18.16 -2.71
N VAL A 165 1.76 16.98 -2.12
CA VAL A 165 2.12 16.81 -0.70
C VAL A 165 3.52 16.22 -0.61
N SER A 166 4.30 16.65 0.39
CA SER A 166 5.66 16.15 0.60
C SER A 166 5.69 14.65 0.86
N ILE A 167 6.29 13.89 -0.07
CA ILE A 167 6.43 12.44 0.02
C ILE A 167 7.27 12.04 1.23
N SER A 168 8.35 12.79 1.53
CA SER A 168 9.17 12.53 2.72
C SER A 168 8.37 12.65 4.01
N LYS A 169 7.50 13.68 4.13
CA LYS A 169 6.63 13.82 5.31
C LYS A 169 5.59 12.70 5.40
N LEU A 170 5.02 12.28 4.27
CA LEU A 170 4.09 11.14 4.23
C LEU A 170 4.78 9.84 4.68
N PHE A 171 5.98 9.58 4.21
CA PHE A 171 6.77 8.41 4.60
C PHE A 171 7.00 8.39 6.11
N LEU A 172 7.50 9.48 6.66
CA LEU A 172 7.81 9.57 8.09
C LEU A 172 6.55 9.51 8.96
N ALA A 173 5.44 10.12 8.49
CA ALA A 173 4.15 10.07 9.18
C ALA A 173 3.48 8.69 9.15
N GLY A 174 3.77 7.84 8.15
CA GLY A 174 3.20 6.50 8.01
C GLY A 174 3.80 5.45 8.96
N ILE A 175 4.99 5.70 9.54
CA ILE A 175 5.71 4.71 10.36
C ILE A 175 4.86 4.26 11.56
N VAL A 176 4.42 5.19 12.40
CA VAL A 176 3.69 4.84 13.62
C VAL A 176 2.29 4.27 13.32
N PRO A 177 1.49 4.86 12.42
CA PRO A 177 0.25 4.23 11.96
C PRO A 177 0.41 2.80 11.43
N GLY A 178 1.46 2.53 10.63
CA GLY A 178 1.76 1.19 10.15
C GLY A 178 2.08 0.20 11.28
N ILE A 179 2.85 0.63 12.29
CA ILE A 179 3.11 -0.16 13.50
C ILE A 179 1.80 -0.39 14.28
N MET A 180 0.92 0.61 14.39
CA MET A 180 -0.38 0.46 15.06
C MET A 180 -1.28 -0.56 14.34
N LEU A 181 -1.27 -0.61 13.01
CA LEU A 181 -1.95 -1.66 12.25
C LEU A 181 -1.37 -3.05 12.60
N GLY A 182 -0.05 -3.19 12.63
CA GLY A 182 0.61 -4.44 13.06
C GLY A 182 0.23 -4.83 14.50
N ALA A 183 0.20 -3.88 15.42
CA ALA A 183 -0.20 -4.10 16.81
C ALA A 183 -1.68 -4.54 16.93
N SER A 184 -2.58 -4.00 16.11
CA SER A 184 -3.98 -4.42 16.05
C SER A 184 -4.13 -5.88 15.63
N LEU A 185 -3.37 -6.29 14.61
CA LEU A 185 -3.31 -7.69 14.18
C LEU A 185 -2.73 -8.60 15.26
N TRP A 186 -1.68 -8.15 15.95
CA TRP A 186 -1.07 -8.90 17.06
C TRP A 186 -2.06 -9.17 18.17
N LEU A 187 -2.84 -8.16 18.59
CA LEU A 187 -3.87 -8.28 19.61
C LEU A 187 -5.01 -9.19 19.16
N THR A 188 -5.46 -9.03 17.93
CA THR A 188 -6.53 -9.86 17.35
C THR A 188 -6.10 -11.32 17.25
N TRP A 189 -4.88 -11.56 16.75
CA TRP A 189 -4.33 -12.91 16.66
C TRP A 189 -4.16 -13.56 18.04
N TRP A 190 -3.66 -12.81 19.02
CA TRP A 190 -3.55 -13.29 20.40
C TRP A 190 -4.89 -13.75 20.96
N TRP A 191 -5.96 -12.99 20.70
CA TRP A 191 -7.30 -13.36 21.16
C TRP A 191 -7.82 -14.63 20.45
N LEU A 192 -7.58 -14.78 19.16
CA LEU A 192 -8.03 -15.93 18.37
C LEU A 192 -7.19 -17.18 18.65
N ALA A 193 -5.86 -17.06 18.68
CA ALA A 193 -4.95 -18.20 18.85
C ALA A 193 -5.05 -18.87 20.23
N ARG A 194 -5.60 -18.19 21.24
CA ARG A 194 -5.84 -18.79 22.56
C ARG A 194 -6.72 -20.04 22.52
N ARG A 195 -7.64 -20.10 21.57
CA ARG A 195 -8.64 -21.17 21.43
C ARG A 195 -8.20 -22.28 20.51
N GLU A 196 -7.07 -22.12 19.84
CA GLU A 196 -6.56 -23.12 18.92
C GLU A 196 -5.66 -24.14 19.63
N VAL A 197 -5.76 -25.40 19.19
CA VAL A 197 -4.86 -26.48 19.60
C VAL A 197 -3.87 -26.68 18.47
N VAL A 198 -2.67 -26.12 18.64
CA VAL A 198 -1.64 -26.08 17.59
C VAL A 198 -0.33 -26.65 18.09
N GLN A 199 0.44 -27.23 17.17
CA GLN A 199 1.80 -27.65 17.46
C GLN A 199 2.71 -26.42 17.59
N VAL A 200 3.45 -26.35 18.69
CA VAL A 200 4.36 -25.24 18.97
C VAL A 200 5.78 -25.74 18.77
N PRO A 201 6.57 -25.10 17.89
CA PRO A 201 7.98 -25.44 17.74
C PRO A 201 8.76 -25.21 19.04
N PRO A 202 9.85 -25.95 19.28
CA PRO A 202 10.69 -25.72 20.43
C PRO A 202 11.35 -24.33 20.37
N ARG A 203 11.61 -23.76 21.56
CA ARG A 203 12.27 -22.46 21.66
C ARG A 203 13.70 -22.58 21.12
N LYS A 204 14.07 -21.73 20.18
CA LYS A 204 15.44 -21.62 19.67
C LYS A 204 16.38 -21.04 20.74
N SER A 205 17.62 -21.51 20.75
CA SER A 205 18.64 -20.99 21.61
C SER A 205 19.01 -19.53 21.24
N MET A 206 19.59 -18.79 22.18
CA MET A 206 20.03 -17.42 21.90
C MET A 206 21.11 -17.38 20.79
N ALA A 207 21.92 -18.42 20.68
CA ALA A 207 22.89 -18.56 19.60
C ALA A 207 22.23 -18.68 18.23
N GLU A 208 21.17 -19.49 18.11
CA GLU A 208 20.40 -19.62 16.85
C GLU A 208 19.67 -18.32 16.48
N VAL A 209 19.13 -17.60 17.48
CA VAL A 209 18.51 -16.27 17.25
C VAL A 209 19.56 -15.29 16.72
N MET A 210 20.77 -15.29 17.30
CA MET A 210 21.87 -14.42 16.86
C MET A 210 22.35 -14.76 15.44
N VAL A 211 22.38 -16.04 15.08
CA VAL A 211 22.69 -16.46 13.69
C VAL A 211 21.61 -15.95 12.74
N ALA A 212 20.33 -16.18 13.04
CA ALA A 212 19.23 -15.70 12.22
C ALA A 212 19.22 -14.17 12.08
N MET A 213 19.53 -13.45 13.17
CA MET A 213 19.66 -11.99 13.15
C MET A 213 20.82 -11.55 12.24
N ARG A 214 22.00 -12.20 12.35
CA ARG A 214 23.15 -11.91 11.48
C ARG A 214 22.84 -12.14 10.01
N GLU A 215 22.13 -13.22 9.68
CA GLU A 215 21.69 -13.50 8.30
C GLU A 215 20.70 -12.46 7.80
N ALA A 216 19.79 -11.97 8.66
CA ALA A 216 18.80 -10.95 8.31
C ALA A 216 19.34 -9.51 8.38
N THR A 217 20.56 -9.27 8.94
CA THR A 217 21.09 -7.92 9.18
C THR A 217 21.05 -7.05 7.93
N TRP A 218 21.51 -7.57 6.79
CA TRP A 218 21.52 -6.80 5.56
C TRP A 218 20.12 -6.44 5.05
N ALA A 219 19.13 -7.29 5.28
CA ALA A 219 17.74 -6.96 4.99
C ALA A 219 17.19 -5.91 5.96
N LEU A 220 17.55 -5.97 7.25
CA LEU A 220 17.07 -5.04 8.28
C LEU A 220 17.72 -3.65 8.18
N VAL A 221 18.92 -3.54 7.62
CA VAL A 221 19.64 -2.28 7.47
C VAL A 221 19.03 -1.40 6.39
N LEU A 222 18.44 -1.97 5.33
CA LEU A 222 17.88 -1.20 4.22
C LEU A 222 16.77 -0.22 4.64
N PRO A 223 15.74 -0.63 5.42
CA PRO A 223 14.75 0.31 5.95
C PRO A 223 15.36 1.45 6.74
N LEU A 224 16.39 1.17 7.52
CA LEU A 224 17.08 2.19 8.31
C LEU A 224 17.79 3.20 7.42
N ILE A 225 18.47 2.74 6.34
CA ILE A 225 19.10 3.64 5.36
C ILE A 225 18.07 4.58 4.76
N VAL A 226 16.91 4.04 4.32
CA VAL A 226 15.85 4.85 3.70
C VAL A 226 15.27 5.84 4.70
N VAL A 227 14.84 5.39 5.88
CA VAL A 227 14.18 6.25 6.87
C VAL A 227 15.11 7.32 7.40
N PHE A 228 16.34 6.97 7.78
CA PHE A 228 17.32 7.95 8.29
C PHE A 228 17.80 8.88 7.17
N GLY A 229 18.02 8.38 5.96
CA GLY A 229 18.39 9.20 4.82
C GLY A 229 17.35 10.27 4.50
N LEU A 230 16.07 9.93 4.57
CA LEU A 230 14.97 10.89 4.39
C LEU A 230 14.84 11.86 5.57
N LYS A 231 14.95 11.35 6.82
CA LYS A 231 14.83 12.18 8.02
C LYS A 231 15.91 13.25 8.11
N PHE A 232 17.14 12.90 7.78
CA PHE A 232 18.28 13.84 7.83
C PHE A 232 18.46 14.62 6.52
N GLY A 233 17.58 14.43 5.54
CA GLY A 233 17.64 15.16 4.26
C GLY A 233 18.83 14.76 3.38
N VAL A 234 19.44 13.58 3.64
CA VAL A 234 20.55 13.05 2.82
C VAL A 234 20.04 12.61 1.45
N PHE A 235 18.80 12.10 1.39
CA PHE A 235 18.15 11.61 0.18
C PHE A 235 16.78 12.25 -0.02
N THR A 236 16.46 12.54 -1.27
CA THR A 236 15.07 12.69 -1.73
C THR A 236 14.40 11.32 -1.82
N PRO A 237 13.06 11.22 -1.88
CA PRO A 237 12.37 9.93 -2.06
C PRO A 237 12.82 9.15 -3.30
N THR A 238 13.11 9.86 -4.40
CA THR A 238 13.60 9.25 -5.64
C THR A 238 15.01 8.68 -5.47
N GLU A 239 15.92 9.43 -4.86
CA GLU A 239 17.28 8.95 -4.57
C GLU A 239 17.26 7.78 -3.59
N ALA A 240 16.40 7.82 -2.57
CA ALA A 240 16.21 6.70 -1.64
C ALA A 240 15.75 5.42 -2.37
N ALA A 241 14.88 5.55 -3.39
CA ALA A 241 14.45 4.42 -4.20
C ALA A 241 15.58 3.81 -5.03
N VAL A 242 16.41 4.65 -5.65
CA VAL A 242 17.61 4.21 -6.37
C VAL A 242 18.59 3.50 -5.45
N VAL A 243 18.88 4.10 -4.28
CA VAL A 243 19.74 3.51 -3.26
C VAL A 243 19.19 2.15 -2.81
N ALA A 244 17.89 2.04 -2.58
CA ALA A 244 17.25 0.77 -2.20
C ALA A 244 17.42 -0.30 -3.28
N ALA A 245 17.21 0.03 -4.55
CA ALA A 245 17.36 -0.91 -5.66
C ALA A 245 18.82 -1.38 -5.83
N VAL A 246 19.77 -0.44 -5.80
CA VAL A 246 21.20 -0.76 -5.90
C VAL A 246 21.67 -1.58 -4.70
N TYR A 247 21.27 -1.20 -3.48
CA TYR A 247 21.58 -1.94 -2.26
C TYR A 247 21.04 -3.38 -2.34
N ALA A 248 19.77 -3.54 -2.67
CA ALA A 248 19.14 -4.85 -2.81
C ALA A 248 19.88 -5.72 -3.83
N LEU A 249 20.27 -5.15 -4.98
CA LEU A 249 21.02 -5.84 -6.02
C LEU A 249 22.39 -6.31 -5.52
N LEU A 250 23.15 -5.43 -4.87
CA LEU A 250 24.48 -5.75 -4.35
C LEU A 250 24.40 -6.83 -3.26
N ILE A 251 23.47 -6.73 -2.33
CA ILE A 251 23.30 -7.71 -1.24
C ILE A 251 22.89 -9.07 -1.81
N SER A 252 21.91 -9.11 -2.71
CA SER A 252 21.39 -10.34 -3.29
C SER A 252 22.41 -11.08 -4.16
N THR A 253 23.24 -10.31 -4.91
CA THR A 253 24.23 -10.89 -5.84
C THR A 253 25.55 -11.25 -5.14
N PHE A 254 26.12 -10.35 -4.32
CA PHE A 254 27.47 -10.54 -3.79
C PHE A 254 27.51 -11.14 -2.39
N ILE A 255 26.55 -10.78 -1.52
CA ILE A 255 26.55 -11.25 -0.12
C ILE A 255 25.75 -12.54 0.00
N TYR A 256 24.49 -12.53 -0.44
CA TYR A 256 23.63 -13.71 -0.37
C TYR A 256 23.87 -14.70 -1.51
N ARG A 257 24.38 -14.22 -2.63
CA ARG A 257 24.70 -15.04 -3.82
C ARG A 257 23.52 -15.86 -4.33
N GLU A 258 22.31 -15.32 -4.20
CA GLU A 258 21.07 -15.98 -4.64
C GLU A 258 20.66 -15.52 -6.04
N LEU A 259 21.14 -14.37 -6.51
CA LEU A 259 20.89 -13.87 -7.86
C LEU A 259 22.13 -14.03 -8.75
N THR A 260 21.89 -14.60 -9.91
CA THR A 260 22.89 -14.70 -10.99
C THR A 260 22.57 -13.68 -12.09
N LEU A 261 23.54 -13.39 -12.97
CA LEU A 261 23.32 -12.47 -14.11
C LEU A 261 22.17 -12.93 -15.02
N LYS A 262 21.88 -14.23 -15.07
CA LYS A 262 20.77 -14.79 -15.86
C LYS A 262 19.40 -14.45 -15.26
N ASP A 263 19.33 -14.33 -13.94
CA ASP A 263 18.09 -14.02 -13.23
C ASP A 263 17.74 -12.52 -13.31
N LEU A 264 18.73 -11.67 -13.54
CA LEU A 264 18.53 -10.21 -13.60
C LEU A 264 17.66 -9.78 -14.76
N PHE A 265 17.86 -10.37 -15.96
CA PHE A 265 17.09 -9.98 -17.14
C PHE A 265 15.57 -10.20 -16.96
N PRO A 266 15.08 -11.39 -16.52
CA PRO A 266 13.66 -11.58 -16.21
C PRO A 266 13.13 -10.62 -15.14
N LEU A 267 13.91 -10.33 -14.09
CA LEU A 267 13.54 -9.39 -13.04
C LEU A 267 13.37 -7.95 -13.57
N PHE A 268 14.32 -7.47 -14.38
CA PHE A 268 14.21 -6.15 -14.98
C PHE A 268 13.00 -6.06 -15.92
N VAL A 269 12.74 -7.09 -16.71
CA VAL A 269 11.58 -7.14 -17.62
C VAL A 269 10.27 -7.14 -16.82
N SER A 270 10.17 -7.92 -15.72
CA SER A 270 9.01 -7.94 -14.84
C SER A 270 8.76 -6.57 -14.22
N SER A 271 9.78 -6.01 -13.59
CA SER A 271 9.71 -4.68 -12.97
C SER A 271 9.37 -3.58 -13.98
N ALA A 272 9.94 -3.62 -15.17
CA ALA A 272 9.64 -2.66 -16.24
C ALA A 272 8.18 -2.74 -16.70
N LYS A 273 7.63 -3.95 -16.87
CA LYS A 273 6.21 -4.15 -17.23
C LYS A 273 5.27 -3.57 -16.17
N THR A 274 5.52 -3.91 -14.91
CA THR A 274 4.68 -3.44 -13.81
C THR A 274 4.79 -1.93 -13.64
N SER A 275 6.00 -1.38 -13.73
CA SER A 275 6.25 0.06 -13.70
C SER A 275 5.55 0.79 -14.85
N ALA A 276 5.61 0.25 -16.07
CA ALA A 276 4.95 0.85 -17.24
C ALA A 276 3.44 0.94 -17.06
N ILE A 277 2.80 -0.10 -16.48
CA ILE A 277 1.37 -0.11 -16.19
C ILE A 277 1.02 1.01 -15.21
N VAL A 278 1.78 1.14 -14.12
CA VAL A 278 1.53 2.17 -13.10
C VAL A 278 1.77 3.56 -13.65
N MET A 279 2.88 3.77 -14.37
CA MET A 279 3.21 5.06 -14.97
C MET A 279 2.20 5.50 -16.03
N PHE A 280 1.72 4.57 -16.85
CA PHE A 280 0.66 4.87 -17.83
C PHE A 280 -0.67 5.21 -17.14
N LEU A 281 -0.99 4.51 -16.05
CA LEU A 281 -2.18 4.83 -15.26
C LEU A 281 -2.09 6.24 -14.65
N VAL A 282 -0.93 6.63 -14.12
CA VAL A 282 -0.69 7.99 -13.59
C VAL A 282 -0.83 9.02 -14.69
N ALA A 283 -0.21 8.79 -15.86
CA ALA A 283 -0.31 9.69 -17.00
C ALA A 283 -1.77 9.91 -17.45
N ALA A 284 -2.54 8.83 -17.58
CA ALA A 284 -3.95 8.89 -17.92
C ALA A 284 -4.79 9.64 -16.87
N ALA A 285 -4.48 9.41 -15.58
CA ALA A 285 -5.15 10.07 -14.47
C ALA A 285 -4.89 11.58 -14.42
N MET A 286 -3.71 12.04 -14.85
CA MET A 286 -3.40 13.48 -14.88
C MET A 286 -4.23 14.22 -15.92
N VAL A 287 -4.58 13.58 -17.03
CA VAL A 287 -5.57 14.12 -17.99
C VAL A 287 -6.92 14.34 -17.30
N SER A 288 -7.41 13.32 -16.58
CA SER A 288 -8.66 13.43 -15.82
C SER A 288 -8.58 14.47 -14.72
N ALA A 289 -7.46 14.56 -13.98
CA ALA A 289 -7.25 15.51 -12.90
C ALA A 289 -7.29 16.97 -13.40
N TRP A 290 -6.67 17.24 -14.55
CA TRP A 290 -6.75 18.55 -15.20
C TRP A 290 -8.20 18.91 -15.56
N LEU A 291 -8.93 17.99 -16.18
CA LEU A 291 -10.33 18.19 -16.56
C LEU A 291 -11.27 18.34 -15.36
N ILE A 292 -11.06 17.59 -14.28
CA ILE A 292 -11.76 17.74 -13.01
C ILE A 292 -11.63 19.18 -12.50
N THR A 293 -10.43 19.75 -12.63
CA THR A 293 -10.16 21.13 -12.20
C THR A 293 -10.81 22.16 -13.13
N VAL A 294 -10.69 21.99 -14.45
CA VAL A 294 -11.29 22.89 -15.45
C VAL A 294 -12.82 22.87 -15.37
N ALA A 295 -13.39 21.70 -15.14
CA ALA A 295 -14.83 21.51 -14.96
C ALA A 295 -15.35 21.99 -13.60
N ASN A 296 -14.49 22.52 -12.71
CA ASN A 296 -14.81 22.97 -11.36
C ASN A 296 -15.53 21.94 -10.48
N LEU A 297 -15.26 20.64 -10.69
CA LEU A 297 -15.83 19.59 -9.85
C LEU A 297 -15.51 19.76 -8.35
N PRO A 298 -14.29 20.16 -7.95
CA PRO A 298 -14.00 20.42 -6.55
C PRO A 298 -14.88 21.52 -5.94
N GLY A 299 -15.20 22.56 -6.70
CA GLY A 299 -16.10 23.63 -6.25
C GLY A 299 -17.54 23.13 -6.02
N GLU A 300 -18.07 22.31 -6.93
CA GLU A 300 -19.39 21.67 -6.75
C GLU A 300 -19.40 20.75 -5.51
N LEU A 301 -18.31 20.01 -5.27
CA LEU A 301 -18.19 19.12 -4.11
C LEU A 301 -18.05 19.92 -2.79
N ILE A 302 -17.29 21.01 -2.77
CA ILE A 302 -17.20 21.91 -1.62
C ILE A 302 -18.57 22.46 -1.27
N ALA A 303 -19.35 22.92 -2.26
CA ALA A 303 -20.70 23.42 -2.04
C ALA A 303 -21.64 22.34 -1.46
N LEU A 304 -21.53 21.10 -1.96
CA LEU A 304 -22.31 19.97 -1.44
C LEU A 304 -21.93 19.61 0.00
N LEU A 305 -20.64 19.67 0.34
CA LEU A 305 -20.11 19.32 1.65
C LEU A 305 -20.01 20.52 2.61
N GLN A 306 -20.52 21.70 2.21
CA GLN A 306 -20.48 22.93 3.01
C GLN A 306 -20.95 22.72 4.46
N PRO A 307 -22.04 21.98 4.76
CA PRO A 307 -22.47 21.76 6.14
C PRO A 307 -21.47 20.96 7.00
N LEU A 308 -20.53 20.25 6.36
CA LEU A 308 -19.52 19.43 7.05
C LEU A 308 -18.17 20.14 7.20
N LEU A 309 -17.94 21.25 6.49
CA LEU A 309 -16.67 22.00 6.55
C LEU A 309 -16.36 22.53 7.94
N ASP A 310 -17.40 22.92 8.70
CA ASP A 310 -17.26 23.43 10.06
C ASP A 310 -16.90 22.31 11.09
N SER A 311 -16.96 21.05 10.65
CA SER A 311 -16.64 19.89 11.47
C SER A 311 -15.60 18.99 10.82
N PRO A 312 -14.29 19.33 10.86
CA PRO A 312 -13.23 18.60 10.17
C PRO A 312 -13.20 17.08 10.46
N ARG A 313 -13.57 16.69 11.70
CA ARG A 313 -13.63 15.26 12.06
C ARG A 313 -14.80 14.54 11.39
N LEU A 314 -15.95 15.17 11.31
CA LEU A 314 -17.13 14.59 10.66
C LEU A 314 -16.90 14.51 9.14
N LEU A 315 -16.28 15.53 8.56
CA LEU A 315 -15.86 15.51 7.16
C LEU A 315 -14.89 14.37 6.88
N MET A 316 -13.85 14.22 7.71
CA MET A 316 -12.90 13.11 7.58
C MET A 316 -13.59 11.75 7.68
N LEU A 317 -14.50 11.57 8.64
CA LEU A 317 -15.28 10.34 8.76
C LEU A 317 -16.06 10.05 7.49
N THR A 318 -16.76 11.06 6.96
CA THR A 318 -17.55 10.94 5.72
C THR A 318 -16.67 10.58 4.54
N ILE A 319 -15.54 11.26 4.36
CA ILE A 319 -14.58 10.95 3.29
C ILE A 319 -14.04 9.53 3.43
N MET A 320 -13.68 9.09 4.65
CA MET A 320 -13.18 7.73 4.87
C MET A 320 -14.24 6.67 4.54
N VAL A 321 -15.51 6.90 4.88
CA VAL A 321 -16.60 5.98 4.51
C VAL A 321 -16.80 5.93 3.00
N ILE A 322 -16.80 7.07 2.31
CA ILE A 322 -16.91 7.12 0.84
C ILE A 322 -15.72 6.39 0.20
N THR A 323 -14.51 6.69 0.65
CA THR A 323 -13.28 6.04 0.12
C THR A 323 -13.27 4.54 0.38
N MET A 324 -13.78 4.10 1.55
CA MET A 324 -13.94 2.68 1.86
C MET A 324 -14.84 1.98 0.83
N VAL A 325 -15.99 2.57 0.51
CA VAL A 325 -16.91 2.02 -0.50
C VAL A 325 -16.25 1.95 -1.87
N VAL A 326 -15.57 3.01 -2.31
CA VAL A 326 -14.85 3.04 -3.59
C VAL A 326 -13.72 2.01 -3.61
N GLY A 327 -12.96 1.90 -2.52
CA GLY A 327 -11.83 0.97 -2.38
C GLY A 327 -12.23 -0.51 -2.38
N THR A 328 -13.52 -0.85 -2.16
CA THR A 328 -13.99 -2.24 -2.34
C THR A 328 -14.06 -2.67 -3.80
N ALA A 329 -14.20 -1.71 -4.71
CA ALA A 329 -14.37 -1.96 -6.15
C ALA A 329 -13.11 -1.66 -6.97
N LEU A 330 -12.31 -0.70 -6.54
CA LEU A 330 -11.10 -0.24 -7.24
C LEU A 330 -9.84 -0.62 -6.46
N ASP A 331 -8.78 -0.88 -7.21
CA ASP A 331 -7.44 -1.04 -6.62
C ASP A 331 -6.92 0.29 -6.06
N MET A 332 -5.88 0.23 -5.21
CA MET A 332 -5.34 1.39 -4.49
C MET A 332 -4.87 2.50 -5.43
N THR A 333 -4.09 2.19 -6.46
CA THR A 333 -3.51 3.19 -7.36
C THR A 333 -4.58 4.00 -8.11
N PRO A 334 -5.57 3.38 -8.79
CA PRO A 334 -6.65 4.13 -9.42
C PRO A 334 -7.47 4.96 -8.42
N THR A 335 -7.75 4.42 -7.23
CA THR A 335 -8.51 5.15 -6.19
C THR A 335 -7.79 6.41 -5.74
N ILE A 336 -6.47 6.32 -5.51
CA ILE A 336 -5.65 7.49 -5.16
C ILE A 336 -5.72 8.53 -6.28
N LEU A 337 -5.48 8.12 -7.52
CA LEU A 337 -5.39 9.04 -8.65
C LEU A 337 -6.72 9.71 -9.00
N LEU A 338 -7.83 9.00 -8.80
CA LEU A 338 -9.17 9.54 -9.03
C LEU A 338 -9.63 10.49 -7.93
N LEU A 339 -9.48 10.07 -6.69
CA LEU A 339 -10.07 10.79 -5.57
C LEU A 339 -9.19 11.94 -5.06
N THR A 340 -7.86 11.85 -5.19
CA THR A 340 -6.96 12.88 -4.67
C THR A 340 -7.23 14.26 -5.28
N PRO A 341 -7.35 14.46 -6.61
CA PRO A 341 -7.62 15.77 -7.20
C PRO A 341 -8.96 16.37 -6.77
N VAL A 342 -9.93 15.51 -6.48
CA VAL A 342 -11.28 15.92 -6.07
C VAL A 342 -11.34 16.25 -4.58
N LEU A 343 -10.70 15.43 -3.74
CA LEU A 343 -10.79 15.54 -2.28
C LEU A 343 -9.80 16.55 -1.68
N MET A 344 -8.61 16.72 -2.27
CA MET A 344 -7.59 17.62 -1.71
C MET A 344 -8.04 19.08 -1.56
N PRO A 345 -8.77 19.68 -2.51
CA PRO A 345 -9.32 21.03 -2.34
C PRO A 345 -10.30 21.10 -1.16
N VAL A 346 -11.17 20.10 -0.98
CA VAL A 346 -12.12 20.02 0.14
C VAL A 346 -11.39 19.90 1.49
N VAL A 347 -10.39 19.03 1.56
CA VAL A 347 -9.54 18.81 2.74
C VAL A 347 -8.84 20.11 3.15
N LYS A 348 -8.27 20.84 2.18
CA LYS A 348 -7.62 22.14 2.42
C LYS A 348 -8.62 23.21 2.85
N ALA A 349 -9.80 23.27 2.25
CA ALA A 349 -10.86 24.21 2.61
C ALA A 349 -11.36 24.01 4.06
N ALA A 350 -11.39 22.76 4.53
CA ALA A 350 -11.75 22.41 5.91
C ALA A 350 -10.59 22.58 6.91
N GLY A 351 -9.41 23.05 6.49
CA GLY A 351 -8.25 23.23 7.35
C GLY A 351 -7.62 21.91 7.86
N ILE A 352 -7.89 20.79 7.18
CA ILE A 352 -7.31 19.49 7.53
C ILE A 352 -5.88 19.42 6.98
N ASP A 353 -4.93 18.95 7.81
CA ASP A 353 -3.54 18.77 7.38
C ASP A 353 -3.45 17.75 6.23
N PRO A 354 -2.83 18.11 5.08
CA PRO A 354 -2.71 17.22 3.92
C PRO A 354 -1.92 15.94 4.18
N VAL A 355 -0.93 15.96 5.08
CA VAL A 355 -0.15 14.77 5.45
C VAL A 355 -1.01 13.81 6.28
N TYR A 356 -1.73 14.34 7.25
CA TYR A 356 -2.68 13.56 8.05
C TYR A 356 -3.74 12.91 7.17
N PHE A 357 -4.36 13.67 6.29
CA PHE A 357 -5.32 13.14 5.32
C PHE A 357 -4.70 12.03 4.46
N GLY A 358 -3.52 12.27 3.90
CA GLY A 358 -2.82 11.32 3.04
C GLY A 358 -2.53 9.98 3.73
N VAL A 359 -2.08 10.03 4.99
CA VAL A 359 -1.83 8.81 5.78
C VAL A 359 -3.11 8.01 5.96
N LEU A 360 -4.20 8.63 6.39
CA LEU A 360 -5.48 7.92 6.58
C LEU A 360 -6.09 7.46 5.27
N PHE A 361 -5.95 8.23 4.22
CA PHE A 361 -6.43 7.88 2.89
C PHE A 361 -5.72 6.63 2.34
N ILE A 362 -4.40 6.54 2.51
CA ILE A 362 -3.64 5.34 2.11
C ILE A 362 -3.98 4.14 2.98
N ILE A 363 -4.13 4.30 4.30
CA ILE A 363 -4.59 3.22 5.20
C ILE A 363 -5.96 2.70 4.76
N ASN A 364 -6.91 3.59 4.49
CA ASN A 364 -8.25 3.21 4.06
C ASN A 364 -8.23 2.44 2.73
N ASN A 365 -7.47 2.95 1.75
CA ASN A 365 -7.27 2.25 0.49
C ASN A 365 -6.61 0.88 0.67
N ALA A 366 -5.61 0.78 1.55
CA ALA A 366 -4.96 -0.49 1.86
C ALA A 366 -5.95 -1.50 2.46
N ILE A 367 -6.82 -1.09 3.39
CA ILE A 367 -7.88 -1.95 3.93
C ILE A 367 -8.88 -2.33 2.81
N GLY A 368 -9.14 -1.46 1.85
CA GLY A 368 -9.94 -1.75 0.65
C GLY A 368 -9.45 -2.97 -0.12
N LEU A 369 -8.12 -3.19 -0.19
CA LEU A 369 -7.53 -4.34 -0.89
C LEU A 369 -7.85 -5.71 -0.26
N ILE A 370 -8.33 -5.74 0.97
CA ILE A 370 -8.80 -6.95 1.67
C ILE A 370 -10.31 -6.95 1.91
N THR A 371 -11.03 -5.97 1.34
CA THR A 371 -12.47 -5.83 1.52
C THR A 371 -13.22 -6.37 0.30
N PRO A 372 -14.19 -7.29 0.46
CA PRO A 372 -15.04 -7.75 -0.64
C PRO A 372 -15.83 -6.57 -1.27
N PRO A 373 -16.22 -6.64 -2.56
CA PRO A 373 -16.27 -7.82 -3.43
C PRO A 373 -14.99 -8.13 -4.21
N VAL A 374 -14.08 -7.18 -4.43
CA VAL A 374 -12.88 -7.44 -5.26
C VAL A 374 -11.71 -7.93 -4.43
N GLY A 375 -11.21 -7.13 -3.48
CA GLY A 375 -10.14 -7.51 -2.58
C GLY A 375 -8.90 -8.09 -3.28
N THR A 376 -8.12 -7.28 -4.00
CA THR A 376 -6.99 -7.76 -4.81
C THR A 376 -5.97 -8.58 -4.03
N VAL A 377 -5.73 -8.23 -2.76
CA VAL A 377 -4.86 -9.01 -1.87
C VAL A 377 -5.49 -10.33 -1.46
N LEU A 378 -6.83 -10.39 -1.26
CA LEU A 378 -7.53 -11.66 -1.00
C LEU A 378 -7.37 -12.62 -2.18
N ASN A 379 -7.52 -12.10 -3.41
CA ASN A 379 -7.32 -12.87 -4.64
C ASN A 379 -5.89 -13.42 -4.74
N ALA A 380 -4.89 -12.60 -4.44
CA ALA A 380 -3.48 -13.01 -4.48
C ALA A 380 -3.19 -14.14 -3.47
N VAL A 381 -3.65 -13.98 -2.22
CA VAL A 381 -3.47 -15.00 -1.18
C VAL A 381 -4.25 -16.28 -1.49
N ALA A 382 -5.49 -16.17 -1.99
CA ALA A 382 -6.31 -17.31 -2.42
C ALA A 382 -5.62 -18.09 -3.55
N GLY A 383 -5.08 -17.39 -4.55
CA GLY A 383 -4.37 -17.99 -5.68
C GLY A 383 -3.10 -18.75 -5.25
N VAL A 384 -2.24 -18.09 -4.44
CA VAL A 384 -1.02 -18.72 -3.93
C VAL A 384 -1.32 -19.88 -3.01
N GLY A 385 -2.29 -19.71 -2.10
CA GLY A 385 -2.70 -20.74 -1.14
C GLY A 385 -3.54 -21.86 -1.72
N LYS A 386 -4.02 -21.73 -2.97
CA LYS A 386 -4.96 -22.65 -3.62
C LYS A 386 -6.20 -22.91 -2.75
N ILE A 387 -6.77 -21.85 -2.19
CA ILE A 387 -7.96 -21.86 -1.33
C ILE A 387 -9.06 -21.02 -1.96
N SER A 388 -10.31 -21.27 -1.56
CA SER A 388 -11.43 -20.49 -2.09
C SER A 388 -11.40 -19.06 -1.53
N ILE A 389 -11.87 -18.12 -2.35
CA ILE A 389 -11.95 -16.71 -1.94
C ILE A 389 -12.89 -16.52 -0.75
N ASP A 390 -13.97 -17.31 -0.69
CA ASP A 390 -14.93 -17.29 0.42
C ASP A 390 -14.29 -17.68 1.75
N GLU A 391 -13.40 -18.67 1.72
CA GLU A 391 -12.66 -19.12 2.91
C GLU A 391 -11.70 -18.03 3.41
N VAL A 392 -10.94 -17.40 2.50
CA VAL A 392 -10.08 -16.25 2.86
C VAL A 392 -10.90 -15.08 3.37
N THR A 393 -12.01 -14.77 2.72
CA THR A 393 -12.91 -13.68 3.10
C THR A 393 -13.49 -13.87 4.51
N ARG A 394 -13.93 -15.07 4.84
CA ARG A 394 -14.37 -15.35 6.22
C ARG A 394 -13.24 -15.26 7.22
N GLY A 395 -12.06 -15.73 6.85
CA GLY A 395 -10.87 -15.68 7.69
C GLY A 395 -10.35 -14.27 7.96
N VAL A 396 -10.51 -13.34 7.01
CA VAL A 396 -10.01 -11.96 7.12
C VAL A 396 -10.86 -11.07 8.03
N LEU A 397 -12.16 -11.36 8.19
CA LEU A 397 -13.12 -10.50 8.88
C LEU A 397 -12.65 -9.98 10.24
N PRO A 398 -12.17 -10.79 11.20
CA PRO A 398 -11.76 -10.28 12.51
C PRO A 398 -10.58 -9.30 12.42
N PHE A 399 -9.66 -9.52 11.49
CA PHE A 399 -8.49 -8.67 11.27
C PHE A 399 -8.89 -7.37 10.58
N MET A 400 -9.76 -7.45 9.59
CA MET A 400 -10.31 -6.29 8.89
C MET A 400 -11.06 -5.36 9.86
N VAL A 401 -11.90 -5.91 10.74
CA VAL A 401 -12.59 -5.13 11.78
C VAL A 401 -11.60 -4.43 12.71
N ALA A 402 -10.54 -5.12 13.13
CA ALA A 402 -9.51 -4.52 13.98
C ALA A 402 -8.79 -3.36 13.28
N GLN A 403 -8.45 -3.51 11.99
CA GLN A 403 -7.78 -2.48 11.22
C GLN A 403 -8.69 -1.27 10.95
N PHE A 404 -9.97 -1.47 10.64
CA PHE A 404 -10.94 -0.38 10.58
C PHE A 404 -11.08 0.33 11.93
N THR A 405 -11.13 -0.41 13.02
CA THR A 405 -11.21 0.18 14.37
C THR A 405 -10.04 1.12 14.64
N ILE A 406 -8.81 0.70 14.32
CA ILE A 406 -7.62 1.55 14.48
C ILE A 406 -7.67 2.76 13.53
N MET A 407 -8.07 2.57 12.27
CA MET A 407 -8.21 3.67 11.31
C MET A 407 -9.22 4.72 11.80
N PHE A 408 -10.41 4.30 12.25
CA PHE A 408 -11.40 5.24 12.79
C PHE A 408 -10.99 5.85 14.12
N ALA A 409 -10.22 5.14 14.94
CA ALA A 409 -9.59 5.74 16.13
C ALA A 409 -8.61 6.87 15.75
N MET A 410 -7.84 6.72 14.69
CA MET A 410 -6.97 7.78 14.18
C MET A 410 -7.77 8.96 13.59
N VAL A 411 -8.97 8.73 13.03
CA VAL A 411 -9.89 9.81 12.62
C VAL A 411 -10.42 10.57 13.84
N ALA A 412 -10.82 9.85 14.86
CA ALA A 412 -11.36 10.44 16.11
C ALA A 412 -10.26 11.22 16.87
N PHE A 413 -9.03 10.70 16.86
CA PHE A 413 -7.88 11.24 17.58
C PHE A 413 -6.71 11.53 16.64
N PRO A 414 -6.72 12.66 15.89
CA PRO A 414 -5.65 13.02 14.94
C PRO A 414 -4.24 13.06 15.56
N ALA A 415 -4.15 13.26 16.87
CA ALA A 415 -2.91 13.25 17.63
C ALA A 415 -2.15 11.89 17.51
N LEU A 416 -2.86 10.78 17.32
CA LEU A 416 -2.24 9.45 17.13
C LEU A 416 -1.36 9.38 15.88
N VAL A 417 -1.66 10.19 14.86
CA VAL A 417 -0.87 10.29 13.62
C VAL A 417 0.10 11.46 13.70
N MET A 418 -0.39 12.65 14.08
CA MET A 418 0.37 13.90 13.93
C MET A 418 1.42 14.12 15.03
N VAL A 419 1.19 13.66 16.25
CA VAL A 419 2.20 13.80 17.32
C VAL A 419 3.44 12.98 17.02
N PRO A 420 3.34 11.67 16.71
CA PRO A 420 4.52 10.90 16.31
C PRO A 420 5.16 11.41 15.02
N ALA A 421 4.37 11.85 14.04
CA ALA A 421 4.91 12.40 12.80
C ALA A 421 5.88 13.56 13.07
N ARG A 422 5.52 14.47 13.98
CA ARG A 422 6.36 15.63 14.37
C ARG A 422 7.68 15.26 15.04
N TRP A 423 7.86 14.02 15.52
CA TRP A 423 9.14 13.55 16.03
C TRP A 423 10.15 13.26 14.91
N PHE A 424 9.64 13.05 13.70
CA PHE A 424 10.47 12.66 12.57
C PHE A 424 10.79 13.83 11.62
N TYR A 425 10.05 14.96 11.67
CA TYR A 425 10.31 16.16 10.87
C TYR A 425 10.11 17.49 11.61
#